data_a37ab0b250002c1321f2adbb90cb99d3
#
_entry.id   a37ab0b250002c1321f2adbb90cb99d3
#
_cell.length_a   1.000
_cell.length_b   1.000
_cell.length_c   1.000
_cell.angle_alpha   90.00
_cell.angle_beta   90.00
_cell.angle_gamma   90.00
#
_symmetry.space_group_name_H-M   'P 1'
#
loop_
_entity.id
_entity.type
_entity.pdbx_description
1 polymer ?
#
loop_
_entity_poly.entity_id
_entity_poly.type
_entity_poly.pdbx_seq_one_letter_code
_entity_poly.pdbx_strand_id
1 'polypeptide(L)'
;YEVINQQHPLIQFISSKSIETGKDQYQLVATQLSKNHFELAEKDIYLVLIQRWSTRSAKESESLIYRCTNMRTQEMENDEFAERVVLAAVNHGEDWASANIDTDPALLERSYVKLDANVIHDFEEHCHYMQLENEDRIDSVIATVRSQHVKFSARQRETINTVRTRSGDERIIRMRESSIEKSYQRAKTRIEEYESLRGQVSTEAIDIALVAIKIN
;
A
#
# COMPACT_ATOMS: atom_id res chain seq x y z
N TYR A 1 -3.25 -33.21 -1.86
CA TYR A 1 -2.43 -32.02 -2.18
C TYR A 1 -2.91 -30.88 -1.30
N GLU A 2 -2.10 -30.50 -0.28
CA GLU A 2 -2.38 -29.26 0.48
C GLU A 2 -2.05 -28.06 -0.40
N VAL A 3 -3.03 -27.15 -0.51
CA VAL A 3 -2.81 -25.88 -1.21
C VAL A 3 -2.00 -24.98 -0.30
N ILE A 4 -0.74 -24.76 -0.63
CA ILE A 4 0.14 -23.82 0.08
C ILE A 4 -0.29 -22.40 -0.30
N ASN A 5 -0.95 -21.70 0.61
CA ASN A 5 -1.32 -20.30 0.47
C ASN A 5 -0.44 -19.42 1.37
N GLN A 6 -0.55 -18.09 1.24
CA GLN A 6 0.24 -17.14 2.03
C GLN A 6 0.06 -17.26 3.55
N GLN A 7 -1.04 -17.87 4.01
CA GLN A 7 -1.31 -18.11 5.43
C GLN A 7 -0.79 -19.47 5.92
N HIS A 8 -0.18 -20.27 5.01
CA HIS A 8 0.36 -21.57 5.40
C HIS A 8 1.52 -21.40 6.40
N PRO A 9 1.56 -22.17 7.53
CA PRO A 9 2.59 -22.02 8.56
C PRO A 9 4.02 -22.10 8.04
N LEU A 10 4.27 -22.90 7.00
CA LEU A 10 5.57 -23.02 6.35
C LEU A 10 5.98 -21.71 5.66
N ILE A 11 5.04 -21.03 4.97
CA ILE A 11 5.30 -19.75 4.32
C ILE A 11 5.57 -18.68 5.36
N GLN A 12 4.79 -18.64 6.44
CA GLN A 12 5.01 -17.71 7.55
C GLN A 12 6.36 -17.96 8.23
N PHE A 13 6.74 -19.21 8.42
CA PHE A 13 8.05 -19.57 8.99
C PHE A 13 9.21 -19.17 8.08
N ILE A 14 9.12 -19.41 6.77
CA ILE A 14 10.14 -18.99 5.79
C ILE A 14 10.24 -17.46 5.75
N SER A 15 9.11 -16.76 5.72
CA SER A 15 9.07 -15.30 5.72
C SER A 15 9.69 -14.71 7.00
N SER A 16 9.37 -15.26 8.17
CA SER A 16 9.95 -14.79 9.44
C SER A 16 11.47 -15.04 9.49
N LYS A 17 11.94 -16.19 9.02
CA LYS A 17 13.37 -16.52 8.94
C LYS A 17 14.12 -15.65 7.94
N SER A 18 13.51 -15.34 6.79
CA SER A 18 14.08 -14.45 5.80
C SER A 18 14.26 -13.01 6.35
N ILE A 19 13.29 -12.52 7.13
CA ILE A 19 13.37 -11.22 7.80
C ILE A 19 14.47 -11.20 8.88
N GLU A 20 14.65 -12.29 9.63
CA GLU A 20 15.68 -12.38 10.68
C GLU A 20 17.11 -12.49 10.12
N THR A 21 17.28 -13.16 8.98
CA THR A 21 18.62 -13.44 8.40
C THR A 21 19.08 -12.41 7.36
N GLY A 22 18.19 -11.60 6.84
CA GLY A 22 18.43 -10.79 5.65
C GLY A 22 18.25 -9.29 5.81
N LYS A 23 18.74 -8.69 6.88
CA LYS A 23 18.59 -7.23 7.03
C LYS A 23 19.30 -6.40 5.95
N ASP A 24 20.23 -6.96 5.21
CA ASP A 24 21.04 -6.19 4.25
C ASP A 24 21.31 -6.89 2.89
N GLN A 25 20.70 -8.03 2.60
CA GLN A 25 20.92 -8.71 1.32
C GLN A 25 19.65 -9.42 0.84
N TYR A 26 18.97 -8.82 -0.12
CA TYR A 26 17.99 -9.55 -0.91
C TYR A 26 18.72 -10.43 -1.93
N GLN A 27 18.25 -11.66 -2.11
CA GLN A 27 18.86 -12.60 -3.05
C GLN A 27 18.49 -12.19 -4.48
N LEU A 28 19.48 -12.13 -5.36
CA LEU A 28 19.24 -12.10 -6.78
C LEU A 28 18.72 -13.49 -7.20
N VAL A 29 17.50 -13.54 -7.67
CA VAL A 29 16.90 -14.75 -8.25
C VAL A 29 17.09 -14.69 -9.76
N ALA A 30 17.64 -15.75 -10.35
CA ALA A 30 17.81 -15.87 -11.79
C ALA A 30 16.93 -17.01 -12.30
N THR A 31 16.07 -16.72 -13.26
CA THR A 31 15.18 -17.70 -13.88
C THR A 31 15.14 -17.54 -15.39
N GLN A 32 14.85 -18.61 -16.11
CA GLN A 32 14.61 -18.57 -17.54
C GLN A 32 13.16 -18.92 -17.85
N LEU A 33 12.61 -18.26 -18.85
CA LEU A 33 11.24 -18.41 -19.30
C LEU A 33 11.21 -18.67 -20.80
N SER A 34 10.45 -19.66 -21.24
CA SER A 34 10.21 -19.87 -22.66
C SER A 34 9.29 -18.79 -23.21
N LYS A 35 9.59 -18.24 -24.39
CA LYS A 35 8.75 -17.26 -25.09
C LYS A 35 7.28 -17.71 -25.25
N ASN A 36 7.04 -19.01 -25.35
CA ASN A 36 5.69 -19.57 -25.45
C ASN A 36 4.82 -19.29 -24.22
N HIS A 37 5.44 -19.03 -23.06
CA HIS A 37 4.74 -18.71 -21.82
C HIS A 37 4.59 -17.20 -21.60
N PHE A 38 5.31 -16.39 -22.41
CA PHE A 38 5.21 -14.93 -22.32
C PHE A 38 5.50 -14.29 -23.68
N GLU A 39 4.49 -14.24 -24.53
CA GLU A 39 4.61 -13.75 -25.91
C GLU A 39 4.85 -12.24 -26.04
N LEU A 40 4.52 -11.47 -24.99
CA LEU A 40 4.62 -10.01 -24.99
C LEU A 40 6.06 -9.49 -24.95
N ALA A 41 7.00 -10.30 -24.47
CA ALA A 41 8.39 -9.90 -24.36
C ALA A 41 9.22 -10.30 -25.58
N GLU A 42 10.23 -9.51 -25.85
CA GLU A 42 11.31 -9.92 -26.75
C GLU A 42 12.22 -10.95 -26.07
N LYS A 43 12.98 -11.69 -26.87
CA LYS A 43 14.02 -12.60 -26.36
C LYS A 43 15.18 -11.79 -25.82
N ASP A 44 15.20 -11.63 -24.52
CA ASP A 44 16.18 -10.80 -23.81
C ASP A 44 16.25 -11.13 -22.31
N ILE A 45 17.04 -10.37 -21.59
CA ILE A 45 17.12 -10.46 -20.14
C ILE A 45 16.44 -9.23 -19.54
N TYR A 46 15.50 -9.48 -18.65
CA TYR A 46 14.76 -8.47 -17.91
C TYR A 46 15.17 -8.50 -16.44
N LEU A 47 15.51 -7.35 -15.90
CA LEU A 47 15.78 -7.18 -14.46
C LEU A 47 14.55 -6.58 -13.80
N VAL A 48 14.04 -7.26 -12.79
CA VAL A 48 12.84 -6.82 -12.06
C VAL A 48 13.17 -6.62 -10.59
N LEU A 49 12.87 -5.45 -10.07
CA LEU A 49 12.89 -5.14 -8.64
C LEU A 49 11.46 -5.23 -8.10
N ILE A 50 11.31 -5.98 -7.01
CA ILE A 50 10.04 -6.13 -6.30
C ILE A 50 10.19 -5.49 -4.94
N GLN A 51 9.34 -4.50 -4.66
CA GLN A 51 9.28 -3.84 -3.36
C GLN A 51 7.90 -3.99 -2.72
N ARG A 52 7.87 -3.99 -1.41
CA ARG A 52 6.67 -3.80 -0.62
C ARG A 52 6.64 -2.38 -0.08
N TRP A 53 5.62 -1.64 -0.45
CA TRP A 53 5.35 -0.33 0.12
C TRP A 53 4.24 -0.44 1.16
N SER A 54 4.52 0.03 2.36
CA SER A 54 3.57 0.08 3.46
C SER A 54 3.38 1.51 3.93
N THR A 55 2.13 1.90 4.15
CA THR A 55 1.79 3.23 4.65
C THR A 55 0.97 3.08 5.92
N ARG A 56 1.41 3.74 6.98
CA ARG A 56 0.67 3.93 8.24
C ARG A 56 0.16 5.36 8.30
N SER A 57 -1.16 5.48 8.32
CA SER A 57 -1.88 6.76 8.36
C SER A 57 -3.24 6.54 9.04
N ALA A 58 -4.21 7.41 8.82
CA ALA A 58 -5.61 7.17 9.23
C ALA A 58 -6.21 5.90 8.60
N LYS A 59 -5.60 5.37 7.54
CA LYS A 59 -5.86 4.05 6.97
C LYS A 59 -4.54 3.40 6.60
N GLU A 60 -4.29 2.21 7.14
CA GLU A 60 -3.13 1.41 6.74
C GLU A 60 -3.34 0.83 5.33
N SER A 61 -2.27 0.80 4.54
CA SER A 61 -2.25 0.17 3.22
C SER A 61 -0.92 -0.50 2.96
N GLU A 62 -0.95 -1.60 2.22
CA GLU A 62 0.24 -2.29 1.72
C GLU A 62 0.05 -2.61 0.24
N SER A 63 1.11 -2.48 -0.54
CA SER A 63 1.14 -2.83 -1.95
C SER A 63 2.48 -3.45 -2.33
N LEU A 64 2.46 -4.36 -3.31
CA LEU A 64 3.65 -4.84 -3.99
C LEU A 64 3.85 -4.04 -5.26
N ILE A 65 5.05 -3.54 -5.43
CA ILE A 65 5.45 -2.73 -6.58
C ILE A 65 6.47 -3.52 -7.38
N TYR A 66 6.25 -3.57 -8.67
CA TYR A 66 7.10 -4.24 -9.64
C TYR A 66 7.66 -3.20 -10.60
N ARG A 67 8.98 -3.18 -10.73
CA ARG A 67 9.66 -2.33 -11.72
C ARG A 67 10.58 -3.19 -12.54
N CYS A 68 10.55 -3.01 -13.84
CA CYS A 68 11.26 -3.86 -14.79
C CYS A 68 12.03 -3.01 -15.78
N THR A 69 13.26 -3.44 -16.09
CA THR A 69 14.06 -2.88 -17.18
C THR A 69 14.55 -4.00 -18.07
N ASN A 70 14.53 -3.76 -19.39
CA ASN A 70 15.23 -4.59 -20.34
C ASN A 70 16.73 -4.30 -20.24
N MET A 71 17.54 -5.31 -19.95
CA MET A 71 18.97 -5.11 -19.70
C MET A 71 19.75 -4.69 -20.94
N ARG A 72 19.32 -5.09 -22.14
CA ARG A 72 20.03 -4.74 -23.38
C ARG A 72 19.71 -3.33 -23.84
N THR A 73 18.41 -2.99 -23.95
CA THR A 73 17.98 -1.67 -24.43
C THR A 73 18.06 -0.61 -23.34
N GLN A 74 18.13 -1.01 -22.09
CA GLN A 74 18.08 -0.13 -20.90
C GLN A 74 16.76 0.65 -20.83
N GLU A 75 15.69 0.16 -21.48
CA GLU A 75 14.36 0.78 -21.40
C GLU A 75 13.59 0.25 -20.20
N MET A 76 12.87 1.13 -19.54
CA MET A 76 11.94 0.76 -18.48
C MET A 76 10.65 0.24 -19.10
N GLU A 77 10.21 -0.91 -18.62
CA GLU A 77 8.92 -1.48 -18.97
C GLU A 77 7.81 -0.91 -18.09
N ASN A 78 6.57 -1.00 -18.56
CA ASN A 78 5.45 -0.57 -17.73
C ASN A 78 5.14 -1.57 -16.61
N ASP A 79 4.39 -1.10 -15.61
CA ASP A 79 4.08 -1.86 -14.40
C ASP A 79 3.30 -3.15 -14.69
N GLU A 80 2.37 -3.09 -15.64
CA GLU A 80 1.58 -4.26 -16.04
C GLU A 80 2.47 -5.35 -16.65
N PHE A 81 3.45 -4.95 -17.47
CA PHE A 81 4.45 -5.89 -18.02
C PHE A 81 5.30 -6.48 -16.89
N ALA A 82 5.79 -5.63 -15.96
CA ALA A 82 6.63 -6.05 -14.85
C ALA A 82 5.93 -7.10 -13.96
N GLU A 83 4.68 -6.85 -13.59
CA GLU A 83 3.88 -7.80 -12.81
C GLU A 83 3.65 -9.11 -13.58
N ARG A 84 3.25 -9.02 -14.83
CA ARG A 84 2.93 -10.19 -15.66
C ARG A 84 4.15 -11.07 -15.95
N VAL A 85 5.33 -10.48 -16.19
CA VAL A 85 6.56 -11.27 -16.43
C VAL A 85 7.00 -12.00 -15.17
N VAL A 86 6.84 -11.39 -13.99
CA VAL A 86 7.10 -12.05 -12.69
C VAL A 86 6.12 -13.19 -12.46
N LEU A 87 4.83 -12.98 -12.69
CA LEU A 87 3.82 -14.03 -12.56
C LEU A 87 4.06 -15.19 -13.51
N ALA A 88 4.47 -14.90 -14.76
CA ALA A 88 4.84 -15.94 -15.70
C ALA A 88 6.10 -16.71 -15.25
N ALA A 89 7.09 -16.02 -14.70
CA ALA A 89 8.30 -16.64 -14.18
C ALA A 89 8.04 -17.51 -12.95
N VAL A 90 7.14 -17.11 -12.06
CA VAL A 90 6.73 -17.91 -10.90
C VAL A 90 5.99 -19.19 -11.30
N ASN A 91 5.15 -19.12 -12.35
CA ASN A 91 4.33 -20.25 -12.77
C ASN A 91 5.05 -21.22 -13.72
N HIS A 92 5.96 -20.71 -14.54
CA HIS A 92 6.56 -21.45 -15.67
C HIS A 92 8.07 -21.27 -15.77
N GLY A 93 8.69 -20.54 -14.85
CA GLY A 93 10.13 -20.31 -14.83
C GLY A 93 10.89 -21.61 -14.47
N GLU A 94 12.00 -21.78 -15.14
CA GLU A 94 12.97 -22.83 -14.83
C GLU A 94 14.22 -22.19 -14.24
N ASP A 95 14.96 -22.92 -13.40
CA ASP A 95 16.22 -22.44 -12.87
C ASP A 95 17.16 -22.09 -14.01
N TRP A 96 17.71 -20.89 -13.98
CA TRP A 96 18.75 -20.50 -14.91
C TRP A 96 20.08 -21.14 -14.45
N ALA A 97 20.20 -22.42 -14.75
CA ALA A 97 21.22 -23.33 -14.20
C ALA A 97 22.62 -23.16 -14.80
N SER A 98 22.87 -22.18 -15.64
CA SER A 98 24.23 -21.99 -16.12
C SER A 98 25.05 -21.24 -15.10
N ALA A 99 26.11 -21.88 -14.59
CA ALA A 99 27.15 -21.27 -13.77
C ALA A 99 27.83 -20.05 -14.44
N ASN A 100 27.52 -19.77 -15.69
CA ASN A 100 27.87 -18.61 -16.46
C ASN A 100 26.58 -17.90 -16.82
N ILE A 101 26.14 -16.99 -15.93
CA ILE A 101 25.28 -15.88 -16.37
C ILE A 101 26.15 -15.11 -17.35
N ASP A 102 25.93 -15.34 -18.64
CA ASP A 102 26.67 -14.70 -19.74
C ASP A 102 26.19 -13.24 -19.88
N THR A 103 26.28 -12.53 -18.77
CA THR A 103 25.80 -11.17 -18.62
C THR A 103 26.97 -10.35 -18.10
N ASP A 104 27.30 -9.30 -18.83
CA ASP A 104 28.29 -8.32 -18.40
C ASP A 104 27.90 -7.76 -17.01
N PRO A 105 28.72 -7.94 -15.98
CA PRO A 105 28.45 -7.38 -14.64
C PRO A 105 28.21 -5.86 -14.67
N ALA A 106 28.89 -5.13 -15.55
CA ALA A 106 28.70 -3.70 -15.71
C ALA A 106 27.32 -3.34 -16.28
N LEU A 107 26.76 -4.22 -17.12
CA LEU A 107 25.41 -4.05 -17.65
C LEU A 107 24.36 -4.29 -16.56
N LEU A 108 24.55 -5.32 -15.75
CA LEU A 108 23.69 -5.60 -14.60
C LEU A 108 23.67 -4.43 -13.62
N GLU A 109 24.84 -3.92 -13.25
CA GLU A 109 24.98 -2.78 -12.34
C GLU A 109 24.28 -1.52 -12.89
N ARG A 110 24.48 -1.20 -14.17
CA ARG A 110 23.80 -0.04 -14.80
C ARG A 110 22.28 -0.20 -14.81
N SER A 111 21.80 -1.41 -15.13
CA SER A 111 20.37 -1.69 -15.12
C SER A 111 19.78 -1.56 -13.73
N TYR A 112 20.49 -2.06 -12.73
CA TYR A 112 20.08 -1.95 -11.33
C TYR A 112 20.04 -0.48 -10.86
N VAL A 113 21.10 0.28 -11.10
CA VAL A 113 21.16 1.71 -10.71
C VAL A 113 20.01 2.51 -11.33
N LYS A 114 19.71 2.24 -12.61
CA LYS A 114 18.59 2.90 -13.28
C LYS A 114 17.24 2.51 -12.69
N LEU A 115 17.05 1.22 -12.41
CA LEU A 115 15.85 0.67 -11.81
C LEU A 115 15.63 1.27 -10.41
N ASP A 116 16.66 1.26 -9.59
CA ASP A 116 16.65 1.78 -8.23
C ASP A 116 16.31 3.29 -8.19
N ALA A 117 16.95 4.08 -9.05
CA ALA A 117 16.66 5.50 -9.17
C ALA A 117 15.20 5.79 -9.57
N ASN A 118 14.63 4.97 -10.47
CA ASN A 118 13.23 5.10 -10.86
C ASN A 118 12.29 4.76 -9.68
N VAL A 119 12.57 3.66 -8.98
CA VAL A 119 11.78 3.23 -7.82
C VAL A 119 11.81 4.26 -6.70
N ILE A 120 12.97 4.85 -6.41
CA ILE A 120 13.11 5.92 -5.41
C ILE A 120 12.23 7.11 -5.79
N HIS A 121 12.28 7.54 -7.05
CA HIS A 121 11.45 8.66 -7.53
C HIS A 121 9.95 8.37 -7.37
N ASP A 122 9.49 7.20 -7.82
CA ASP A 122 8.09 6.79 -7.72
C ASP A 122 7.64 6.66 -6.24
N PHE A 123 8.54 6.21 -5.36
CA PHE A 123 8.27 6.13 -3.93
C PHE A 123 8.11 7.52 -3.29
N GLU A 124 8.94 8.50 -3.69
CA GLU A 124 8.81 9.89 -3.23
C GLU A 124 7.46 10.48 -3.65
N GLU A 125 7.04 10.27 -4.90
CA GLU A 125 5.71 10.68 -5.38
C GLU A 125 4.59 9.97 -4.61
N HIS A 126 4.73 8.67 -4.35
CA HIS A 126 3.78 7.91 -3.54
C HIS A 126 3.67 8.47 -2.11
N CYS A 127 4.79 8.79 -1.47
CA CYS A 127 4.79 9.40 -0.13
C CYS A 127 4.01 10.72 -0.12
N HIS A 128 4.23 11.57 -1.11
CA HIS A 128 3.50 12.83 -1.24
C HIS A 128 2.00 12.61 -1.47
N TYR A 129 1.65 11.69 -2.35
CA TYR A 129 0.25 11.33 -2.61
C TYR A 129 -0.45 10.83 -1.34
N MET A 130 0.18 9.94 -0.58
CA MET A 130 -0.37 9.39 0.66
C MET A 130 -0.57 10.46 1.74
N GLN A 131 0.30 11.48 1.80
CA GLN A 131 0.10 12.63 2.68
C GLN A 131 -1.16 13.41 2.31
N LEU A 132 -1.34 13.74 1.03
CA LEU A 132 -2.53 14.45 0.54
C LEU A 132 -3.81 13.63 0.78
N GLU A 133 -3.79 12.33 0.45
CA GLU A 133 -4.95 11.45 0.68
C GLU A 133 -5.32 11.37 2.18
N ASN A 134 -4.33 11.35 3.06
CA ASN A 134 -4.58 11.35 4.50
C ASN A 134 -5.27 12.65 4.96
N GLU A 135 -4.81 13.82 4.49
CA GLU A 135 -5.42 15.12 4.79
C GLU A 135 -6.88 15.19 4.31
N ASP A 136 -7.13 14.83 3.06
CA ASP A 136 -8.49 14.82 2.47
C ASP A 136 -9.43 13.88 3.23
N ARG A 137 -8.93 12.72 3.65
CA ARG A 137 -9.69 11.77 4.45
C ARG A 137 -10.04 12.33 5.81
N ILE A 138 -9.10 12.95 6.51
CA ILE A 138 -9.31 13.57 7.81
C ILE A 138 -10.36 14.67 7.68
N ASP A 139 -10.24 15.54 6.69
CA ASP A 139 -11.18 16.62 6.43
C ASP A 139 -12.59 16.08 6.16
N SER A 140 -12.71 15.04 5.35
CA SER A 140 -13.99 14.38 5.05
C SER A 140 -14.65 13.79 6.30
N VAL A 141 -13.86 13.12 7.17
CA VAL A 141 -14.38 12.55 8.43
C VAL A 141 -14.82 13.66 9.38
N ILE A 142 -14.02 14.71 9.54
CA ILE A 142 -14.35 15.86 10.39
C ILE A 142 -15.63 16.55 9.91
N ALA A 143 -15.76 16.79 8.62
CA ALA A 143 -16.97 17.36 8.03
C ALA A 143 -18.20 16.47 8.29
N THR A 144 -18.04 15.16 8.18
CA THR A 144 -19.10 14.19 8.48
C THR A 144 -19.52 14.24 9.95
N VAL A 145 -18.56 14.22 10.86
CA VAL A 145 -18.83 14.29 12.33
C VAL A 145 -19.56 15.59 12.69
N ARG A 146 -19.09 16.73 12.15
CA ARG A 146 -19.75 18.05 12.34
C ARG A 146 -21.19 18.05 11.81
N SER A 147 -21.39 17.55 10.60
CA SER A 147 -22.71 17.47 9.97
C SER A 147 -23.68 16.58 10.78
N GLN A 148 -23.21 15.42 11.25
CA GLN A 148 -24.01 14.53 12.10
C GLN A 148 -24.43 15.21 13.41
N HIS A 149 -23.50 15.89 14.07
CA HIS A 149 -23.81 16.63 15.32
C HIS A 149 -24.83 17.77 15.07
N VAL A 150 -24.63 18.55 14.00
CA VAL A 150 -25.57 19.65 13.64
C VAL A 150 -26.97 19.10 13.38
N LYS A 151 -27.10 18.05 12.59
CA LYS A 151 -28.39 17.40 12.29
C LYS A 151 -29.06 16.85 13.56
N PHE A 152 -28.27 16.19 14.41
CA PHE A 152 -28.76 15.66 15.68
C PHE A 152 -29.26 16.79 16.59
N SER A 153 -28.46 17.84 16.79
CA SER A 153 -28.80 19.01 17.63
C SER A 153 -30.05 19.73 17.14
N ALA A 154 -30.20 19.90 15.83
CA ALA A 154 -31.38 20.51 15.24
C ALA A 154 -32.66 19.72 15.56
N ARG A 155 -32.64 18.39 15.39
CA ARG A 155 -33.77 17.51 15.74
C ARG A 155 -34.11 17.55 17.24
N GLN A 156 -33.11 17.58 18.11
CA GLN A 156 -33.33 17.68 19.55
C GLN A 156 -33.95 19.03 19.92
N ARG A 157 -33.48 20.15 19.33
CA ARG A 157 -34.03 21.49 19.56
C ARG A 157 -35.49 21.60 19.09
N GLU A 158 -35.83 21.01 17.97
CA GLU A 158 -37.23 20.95 17.50
C GLU A 158 -38.12 20.19 18.49
N THR A 159 -37.63 19.05 18.98
CA THR A 159 -38.34 18.29 20.04
C THR A 159 -38.51 19.12 21.31
N ILE A 160 -37.47 19.84 21.77
CA ILE A 160 -37.54 20.74 22.93
C ILE A 160 -38.60 21.80 22.71
N ASN A 161 -38.63 22.45 21.57
CA ASN A 161 -39.64 23.48 21.24
C ASN A 161 -41.07 22.88 21.25
N THR A 162 -41.26 21.70 20.72
CA THR A 162 -42.56 21.01 20.73
C THR A 162 -42.99 20.67 22.18
N VAL A 163 -42.08 20.22 23.03
CA VAL A 163 -42.38 19.94 24.44
C VAL A 163 -42.75 21.22 25.21
N ARG A 164 -41.98 22.30 24.98
CA ARG A 164 -42.28 23.61 25.60
C ARG A 164 -43.67 24.12 25.26
N THR A 165 -44.09 23.97 24.02
CA THR A 165 -45.42 24.45 23.58
C THR A 165 -46.57 23.56 23.98
N ARG A 166 -46.38 22.24 24.19
CA ARG A 166 -47.45 21.30 24.47
C ARG A 166 -47.61 20.97 25.94
N SER A 167 -46.52 20.69 26.65
CA SER A 167 -46.61 20.17 28.03
C SER A 167 -45.77 20.96 29.06
N GLY A 168 -44.76 21.72 28.60
CA GLY A 168 -43.84 22.42 29.47
C GLY A 168 -43.02 21.53 30.41
N ASP A 169 -42.91 20.21 30.11
CA ASP A 169 -42.20 19.25 30.95
C ASP A 169 -40.69 19.54 30.99
N GLU A 170 -40.27 20.23 32.02
CA GLU A 170 -38.88 20.62 32.22
C GLU A 170 -37.92 19.45 32.35
N ARG A 171 -38.36 18.27 32.83
CA ARG A 171 -37.52 17.10 32.95
C ARG A 171 -37.10 16.58 31.56
N ILE A 172 -38.05 16.54 30.64
CA ILE A 172 -37.78 16.13 29.23
C ILE A 172 -36.87 17.14 28.56
N ILE A 173 -37.09 18.45 28.76
CA ILE A 173 -36.27 19.51 28.22
C ILE A 173 -34.82 19.34 28.67
N ARG A 174 -34.55 19.24 29.97
CA ARG A 174 -33.20 19.07 30.52
C ARG A 174 -32.52 17.78 30.02
N MET A 175 -33.28 16.70 29.90
CA MET A 175 -32.75 15.44 29.33
C MET A 175 -32.28 15.63 27.88
N ARG A 176 -33.05 16.36 27.07
CA ARG A 176 -32.70 16.64 25.65
C ARG A 176 -31.51 17.59 25.52
N GLU A 177 -31.45 18.64 26.34
CA GLU A 177 -30.34 19.58 26.44
C GLU A 177 -29.04 18.84 26.83
N SER A 178 -29.10 17.97 27.87
CA SER A 178 -27.99 17.11 28.26
C SER A 178 -27.54 16.17 27.12
N SER A 179 -28.49 15.68 26.29
CA SER A 179 -28.18 14.82 25.15
C SER A 179 -27.44 15.58 24.03
N ILE A 180 -27.81 16.86 23.79
CA ILE A 180 -27.10 17.74 22.87
C ILE A 180 -25.66 17.95 23.35
N GLU A 181 -25.49 18.29 24.61
CA GLU A 181 -24.16 18.53 25.18
C GLU A 181 -23.27 17.27 25.11
N LYS A 182 -23.79 16.11 25.48
CA LYS A 182 -23.06 14.84 25.34
C LYS A 182 -22.69 14.54 23.90
N SER A 183 -23.57 14.85 22.95
CA SER A 183 -23.28 14.69 21.51
C SER A 183 -22.18 15.65 21.06
N TYR A 184 -22.18 16.89 21.56
CA TYR A 184 -21.14 17.87 21.27
C TYR A 184 -19.77 17.40 21.78
N GLN A 185 -19.70 16.97 23.03
CA GLN A 185 -18.44 16.48 23.62
C GLN A 185 -17.89 15.28 22.88
N ARG A 186 -18.74 14.32 22.49
CA ARG A 186 -18.32 13.18 21.66
C ARG A 186 -17.80 13.61 20.28
N ALA A 187 -18.49 14.54 19.63
CA ALA A 187 -18.07 15.06 18.35
C ALA A 187 -16.73 15.80 18.46
N LYS A 188 -16.56 16.60 19.51
CA LYS A 188 -15.32 17.33 19.81
C LYS A 188 -14.15 16.37 20.02
N THR A 189 -14.29 15.39 20.92
CA THR A 189 -13.24 14.39 21.17
C THR A 189 -12.85 13.66 19.88
N ARG A 190 -13.84 13.24 19.10
CA ARG A 190 -13.58 12.54 17.85
C ARG A 190 -12.86 13.40 16.81
N ILE A 191 -13.20 14.69 16.73
CA ILE A 191 -12.49 15.65 15.85
C ILE A 191 -11.05 15.81 16.34
N GLU A 192 -10.81 15.98 17.62
CA GLU A 192 -9.47 16.10 18.19
C GLU A 192 -8.61 14.86 17.93
N GLU A 193 -9.20 13.66 18.03
CA GLU A 193 -8.54 12.39 17.67
C GLU A 193 -8.08 12.38 16.19
N TYR A 194 -8.96 12.75 15.24
CA TYR A 194 -8.60 12.81 13.83
C TYR A 194 -7.62 13.94 13.51
N GLU A 195 -7.78 15.12 14.13
CA GLU A 195 -6.80 16.21 13.96
C GLU A 195 -5.41 15.80 14.47
N SER A 196 -5.33 14.97 15.50
CA SER A 196 -4.03 14.47 15.99
C SER A 196 -3.32 13.52 15.02
N LEU A 197 -4.04 12.92 14.07
CA LEU A 197 -3.49 12.09 13.00
C LEU A 197 -3.02 12.89 11.78
N ARG A 198 -3.31 14.20 11.75
CA ARG A 198 -2.90 15.08 10.67
C ARG A 198 -1.38 15.19 10.62
N GLY A 199 -0.80 14.95 9.45
CA GLY A 199 0.66 14.91 9.27
C GLY A 199 1.36 13.65 9.82
N GLN A 200 0.63 12.72 10.46
CA GLN A 200 1.19 11.45 10.94
C GLN A 200 1.08 10.37 9.86
N VAL A 201 1.79 10.55 8.76
CA VAL A 201 1.91 9.55 7.69
C VAL A 201 3.34 9.01 7.71
N SER A 202 3.47 7.71 7.88
CA SER A 202 4.75 7.00 7.78
C SER A 202 4.66 6.01 6.63
N THR A 203 5.51 6.18 5.62
CA THR A 203 5.65 5.26 4.50
C THR A 203 7.00 4.57 4.58
N GLU A 204 7.02 3.29 4.26
CA GLU A 204 8.19 2.44 4.25
C GLU A 204 8.24 1.63 2.97
N ALA A 205 9.38 1.59 2.31
CA ALA A 205 9.66 0.71 1.18
C ALA A 205 10.66 -0.37 1.63
N ILE A 206 10.34 -1.62 1.33
CA ILE A 206 11.20 -2.76 1.65
C ILE A 206 11.42 -3.56 0.37
N ASP A 207 12.69 -3.77 0.02
CA ASP A 207 13.07 -4.65 -1.08
C ASP A 207 12.73 -6.10 -0.72
N ILE A 208 11.96 -6.73 -1.58
CA ILE A 208 11.55 -8.13 -1.43
C ILE A 208 12.46 -9.04 -2.24
N ALA A 209 12.69 -8.70 -3.51
CA ALA A 209 13.52 -9.48 -4.41
C ALA A 209 14.04 -8.66 -5.59
N LEU A 210 15.20 -9.04 -6.07
CA LEU A 210 15.71 -8.67 -7.38
C LEU A 210 15.73 -9.92 -8.26
N VAL A 211 15.04 -9.89 -9.38
CA VAL A 211 14.83 -11.06 -10.25
C VAL A 211 15.38 -10.77 -11.63
N ALA A 212 16.30 -11.61 -12.10
CA ALA A 212 16.74 -11.62 -13.50
C ALA A 212 15.98 -12.71 -14.26
N ILE A 213 15.21 -12.31 -15.27
CA ILE A 213 14.38 -13.21 -16.08
C ILE A 213 14.91 -13.22 -17.50
N LYS A 214 15.43 -14.37 -17.95
CA LYS A 214 15.84 -14.58 -19.32
C LYS A 214 14.71 -15.18 -20.14
N ILE A 215 14.32 -14.53 -21.22
CA ILE A 215 13.32 -15.03 -22.17
C ILE A 215 14.03 -15.63 -23.39
N ASN A 216 13.81 -16.93 -23.61
CA ASN A 216 14.45 -17.71 -24.68
C ASN A 216 13.59 -17.82 -25.95
#